data_3c645659df50cf08c34276d81737ca07
#
_entry.id   3c645659df50cf08c34276d81737ca07
#
_cell.length_a   1.000
_cell.length_b   1.000
_cell.length_c   1.000
_cell.angle_alpha   90.00
_cell.angle_beta   90.00
_cell.angle_gamma   90.00
#
_symmetry.space_group_name_H-M   'P 1'
#
loop_
_entity.id
_entity.type
_entity.pdbx_description
1 polymer ?
#
loop_
_entity_poly.entity_id
_entity_poly.type
_entity_poly.pdbx_seq_one_letter_code
_entity_poly.pdbx_strand_id
1 'polypeptide(L)'
;MVVEKSLTELYDELRDLSPQGYAVGLHIRFASPTIYHSCYPADWVAYYNANSYYLRDPLVFWCIGTAGTARWSEIPLPDPFNVLKKAAAFGMNYGVVSSYGPITSRSMVGICRSDREFSDEEMARLADITVQLHIRARPTSDLTKAQIEALQCIADGDRYTAAAAKLGISESAFKARLTSARQRLEARTTSEALRKAREYRLL
;
A
#
# COMPACT_ATOMS: atom_id res chain seq x y z
N MET A 1 22.89 15.56 7.08
CA MET A 1 21.52 15.46 7.63
C MET A 1 20.60 15.27 6.43
N VAL A 2 20.09 14.07 6.19
CA VAL A 2 19.12 13.83 5.10
C VAL A 2 17.82 14.46 5.56
N VAL A 3 17.36 15.50 4.87
CA VAL A 3 16.05 16.12 5.13
C VAL A 3 15.00 15.06 4.80
N GLU A 4 14.24 14.69 5.79
CA GLU A 4 13.15 13.72 5.58
C GLU A 4 12.02 14.36 4.81
N LYS A 5 11.74 13.86 3.59
CA LYS A 5 10.65 14.36 2.73
C LYS A 5 9.28 13.93 3.29
N SER A 6 8.30 14.79 3.20
CA SER A 6 6.90 14.48 3.48
C SER A 6 6.28 13.60 2.39
N LEU A 7 5.13 12.97 2.66
CA LEU A 7 4.40 12.22 1.62
C LEU A 7 4.03 13.12 0.43
N THR A 8 3.66 14.38 0.67
CA THR A 8 3.32 15.35 -0.37
C THR A 8 4.50 15.61 -1.30
N GLU A 9 5.69 15.86 -0.75
CA GLU A 9 6.90 16.06 -1.55
C GLU A 9 7.25 14.83 -2.39
N LEU A 10 7.05 13.62 -1.88
CA LEU A 10 7.26 12.38 -2.63
C LEU A 10 6.25 12.22 -3.79
N TYR A 11 5.00 12.62 -3.60
CA TYR A 11 4.00 12.65 -4.68
C TYR A 11 4.30 13.71 -5.73
N ASP A 12 4.82 14.86 -5.34
CA ASP A 12 5.25 15.90 -6.28
C ASP A 12 6.45 15.43 -7.11
N GLU A 13 7.42 14.74 -6.50
CA GLU A 13 8.53 14.12 -7.24
C GLU A 13 8.06 13.04 -8.23
N LEU A 14 7.04 12.24 -7.88
CA LEU A 14 6.44 11.30 -8.82
C LEU A 14 5.78 12.02 -10.01
N ARG A 15 5.12 13.14 -9.76
CA ARG A 15 4.50 13.96 -10.82
C ARG A 15 5.54 14.49 -11.79
N ASP A 16 6.67 15.00 -11.28
CA ASP A 16 7.78 15.49 -12.09
C ASP A 16 8.42 14.37 -12.92
N LEU A 17 8.53 13.18 -12.35
CA LEU A 17 9.14 12.01 -13.00
C LEU A 17 8.23 11.39 -14.06
N SER A 18 6.92 11.58 -13.95
CA SER A 18 5.91 10.85 -14.73
C SER A 18 4.95 11.77 -15.49
N PRO A 19 5.31 12.26 -16.70
CA PRO A 19 4.51 13.21 -17.49
C PRO A 19 3.10 12.72 -17.84
N GLN A 20 2.88 11.40 -17.96
CA GLN A 20 1.58 10.79 -18.27
C GLN A 20 0.87 10.25 -17.02
N GLY A 21 1.40 10.56 -15.83
CA GLY A 21 0.83 10.17 -14.56
C GLY A 21 1.43 8.90 -13.95
N TYR A 22 0.97 8.61 -12.75
CA TYR A 22 1.47 7.51 -11.93
C TYR A 22 0.34 6.85 -11.14
N ALA A 23 0.58 5.65 -10.65
CA ALA A 23 -0.25 5.00 -9.64
C ALA A 23 0.60 4.48 -8.49
N VAL A 24 0.07 4.61 -7.28
CA VAL A 24 0.70 4.20 -6.02
C VAL A 24 -0.27 3.30 -5.26
N GLY A 25 0.19 2.10 -4.92
CA GLY A 25 -0.50 1.19 -4.01
C GLY A 25 0.42 0.82 -2.85
N LEU A 26 0.13 1.29 -1.64
CA LEU A 26 0.99 1.08 -0.48
C LEU A 26 0.40 0.03 0.45
N HIS A 27 1.30 -0.81 0.99
CA HIS A 27 0.97 -1.86 1.95
C HIS A 27 -0.18 -2.76 1.48
N ILE A 28 -0.04 -3.29 0.26
CA ILE A 28 -1.03 -4.21 -0.34
C ILE A 28 -1.10 -5.48 0.49
N ARG A 29 -2.32 -5.80 0.91
CA ARG A 29 -2.68 -6.99 1.67
C ARG A 29 -3.94 -7.60 1.09
N PHE A 30 -3.97 -8.90 0.87
CA PHE A 30 -5.14 -9.57 0.29
C PHE A 30 -5.67 -8.88 -0.98
N ALA A 31 -4.76 -8.52 -1.91
CA ALA A 31 -5.03 -7.84 -3.17
C ALA A 31 -5.61 -6.40 -3.04
N SER A 32 -5.59 -5.79 -1.85
CA SER A 32 -6.05 -4.43 -1.64
C SER A 32 -4.95 -3.57 -1.00
N PRO A 33 -4.61 -2.39 -1.56
CA PRO A 33 -3.69 -1.45 -0.94
C PRO A 33 -4.35 -0.74 0.26
N THR A 34 -3.56 -0.46 1.30
CA THR A 34 -4.02 0.38 2.42
C THR A 34 -4.19 1.83 1.99
N ILE A 35 -3.30 2.30 1.11
CA ILE A 35 -3.37 3.61 0.46
C ILE A 35 -3.28 3.39 -1.04
N TYR A 36 -4.23 3.95 -1.77
CA TYR A 36 -4.21 3.99 -3.23
C TYR A 36 -4.31 5.44 -3.70
N HIS A 37 -3.43 5.82 -4.62
CA HIS A 37 -3.45 7.11 -5.28
C HIS A 37 -3.09 6.92 -6.75
N SER A 38 -3.84 7.56 -7.66
CA SER A 38 -3.57 7.50 -9.09
C SER A 38 -3.78 8.86 -9.74
N CYS A 39 -2.83 9.24 -10.58
CA CYS A 39 -2.89 10.40 -11.47
C CYS A 39 -2.80 9.99 -12.95
N TYR A 40 -3.06 8.74 -13.27
CA TYR A 40 -3.20 8.30 -14.66
C TYR A 40 -4.37 8.99 -15.36
N PRO A 41 -4.39 9.05 -16.71
CA PRO A 41 -5.52 9.59 -17.47
C PRO A 41 -6.86 9.00 -16.99
N ALA A 42 -7.83 9.86 -16.73
CA ALA A 42 -9.12 9.45 -16.15
C ALA A 42 -9.84 8.38 -16.99
N ASP A 43 -9.78 8.52 -18.33
CA ASP A 43 -10.37 7.57 -19.27
C ASP A 43 -9.70 6.19 -19.19
N TRP A 44 -8.37 6.15 -19.00
CA TRP A 44 -7.65 4.91 -18.77
C TRP A 44 -8.08 4.27 -17.45
N VAL A 45 -8.15 5.05 -16.37
CA VAL A 45 -8.55 4.53 -15.05
C VAL A 45 -9.97 3.94 -15.12
N ALA A 46 -10.91 4.63 -15.77
CA ALA A 46 -12.27 4.15 -15.97
C ALA A 46 -12.28 2.84 -16.79
N TYR A 47 -11.55 2.80 -17.90
CA TYR A 47 -11.45 1.62 -18.76
C TYR A 47 -10.78 0.43 -18.03
N TYR A 48 -9.71 0.67 -17.29
CA TYR A 48 -8.99 -0.33 -16.51
C TYR A 48 -9.89 -0.97 -15.44
N ASN A 49 -10.63 -0.14 -14.71
CA ASN A 49 -11.55 -0.60 -13.66
C ASN A 49 -12.75 -1.37 -14.24
N ALA A 50 -13.36 -0.87 -15.31
CA ALA A 50 -14.50 -1.53 -15.97
C ALA A 50 -14.15 -2.94 -16.47
N ASN A 51 -12.89 -3.17 -16.84
CA ASN A 51 -12.41 -4.47 -17.30
C ASN A 51 -11.75 -5.31 -16.19
N SER A 52 -11.72 -4.83 -14.94
CA SER A 52 -11.05 -5.50 -13.80
C SER A 52 -9.61 -5.90 -14.11
N TYR A 53 -8.86 -5.03 -14.79
CA TYR A 53 -7.49 -5.34 -15.26
C TYR A 53 -6.50 -5.57 -14.13
N TYR A 54 -6.73 -5.03 -12.93
CA TYR A 54 -5.90 -5.30 -11.75
C TYR A 54 -5.75 -6.80 -11.42
N LEU A 55 -6.68 -7.65 -11.88
CA LEU A 55 -6.62 -9.12 -11.76
C LEU A 55 -5.87 -9.81 -12.93
N ARG A 56 -5.39 -9.05 -13.91
CA ARG A 56 -4.88 -9.58 -15.19
C ARG A 56 -3.64 -8.84 -15.69
N ASP A 57 -3.25 -7.78 -14.99
CA ASP A 57 -2.15 -6.90 -15.36
C ASP A 57 -0.81 -7.55 -14.99
N PRO A 58 0.06 -7.83 -15.98
CA PRO A 58 1.37 -8.42 -15.74
C PRO A 58 2.24 -7.57 -14.81
N LEU A 59 2.08 -6.23 -14.82
CA LEU A 59 2.83 -5.32 -13.95
C LEU A 59 2.45 -5.52 -12.47
N VAL A 60 1.16 -5.69 -12.19
CA VAL A 60 0.66 -5.96 -10.84
C VAL A 60 1.18 -7.31 -10.34
N PHE A 61 1.10 -8.36 -11.16
CA PHE A 61 1.62 -9.68 -10.80
C PHE A 61 3.13 -9.66 -10.56
N TRP A 62 3.88 -8.99 -11.41
CA TRP A 62 5.31 -8.85 -11.22
C TRP A 62 5.64 -8.13 -9.90
N CYS A 63 4.99 -7.01 -9.61
CA CYS A 63 5.18 -6.26 -8.38
C CYS A 63 4.83 -7.05 -7.12
N ILE A 64 3.81 -7.92 -7.16
CA ILE A 64 3.46 -8.79 -6.03
C ILE A 64 4.55 -9.84 -5.82
N GLY A 65 5.01 -10.49 -6.88
CA GLY A 65 5.98 -11.58 -6.82
C GLY A 65 7.43 -11.13 -6.63
N THR A 66 7.77 -9.92 -7.07
CA THR A 66 9.16 -9.44 -7.13
C THR A 66 9.31 -8.12 -6.38
N ALA A 67 10.37 -7.97 -5.60
CA ALA A 67 10.81 -6.69 -5.08
C ALA A 67 11.91 -6.12 -6.00
N GLY A 68 11.76 -4.88 -6.42
CA GLY A 68 12.70 -4.24 -7.34
C GLY A 68 12.03 -3.24 -8.28
N THR A 69 12.76 -2.84 -9.30
CA THR A 69 12.32 -1.85 -10.30
C THR A 69 12.63 -2.37 -11.69
N ALA A 70 11.66 -2.29 -12.62
CA ALA A 70 11.82 -2.74 -13.99
C ALA A 70 11.01 -1.86 -14.95
N ARG A 71 11.51 -1.70 -16.18
CA ARG A 71 10.74 -1.13 -17.29
C ARG A 71 9.63 -2.11 -17.70
N TRP A 72 8.52 -1.58 -18.19
CA TRP A 72 7.43 -2.43 -18.69
C TRP A 72 7.89 -3.38 -19.80
N SER A 73 8.79 -2.91 -20.66
CA SER A 73 9.40 -3.69 -21.74
C SER A 73 10.29 -4.85 -21.28
N GLU A 74 10.78 -4.80 -20.04
CA GLU A 74 11.68 -5.80 -19.45
C GLU A 74 10.95 -6.85 -18.60
N ILE A 75 9.64 -6.71 -18.39
CA ILE A 75 8.86 -7.62 -17.55
C ILE A 75 8.66 -8.97 -18.27
N PRO A 76 9.20 -10.08 -17.72
CA PRO A 76 9.18 -11.39 -18.39
C PRO A 76 7.85 -12.14 -18.17
N LEU A 77 6.74 -11.43 -18.11
CA LEU A 77 5.41 -12.02 -17.93
C LEU A 77 4.56 -11.80 -19.17
N PRO A 78 3.77 -12.80 -19.59
CA PRO A 78 2.88 -12.66 -20.73
C PRO A 78 1.75 -11.67 -20.41
N ASP A 79 1.32 -10.92 -21.44
CA ASP A 79 0.15 -10.03 -21.39
C ASP A 79 -0.97 -10.56 -22.31
N PRO A 80 -1.65 -11.66 -21.95
CA PRO A 80 -2.68 -12.28 -22.80
C PRO A 80 -3.92 -11.39 -23.00
N PHE A 81 -4.09 -10.38 -22.15
CA PHE A 81 -5.20 -9.44 -22.23
C PHE A 81 -4.83 -8.14 -22.93
N ASN A 82 -3.58 -8.01 -23.41
CA ASN A 82 -3.04 -6.83 -24.06
C ASN A 82 -3.22 -5.55 -23.22
N VAL A 83 -3.04 -5.62 -21.91
CA VAL A 83 -3.22 -4.49 -21.00
C VAL A 83 -2.26 -3.36 -21.34
N LEU A 84 -0.97 -3.67 -21.56
CA LEU A 84 0.06 -2.68 -21.93
C LEU A 84 -0.20 -2.06 -23.31
N LYS A 85 -0.60 -2.88 -24.30
CA LYS A 85 -0.98 -2.38 -25.62
C LYS A 85 -2.19 -1.45 -25.56
N LYS A 86 -3.15 -1.71 -24.68
CA LYS A 86 -4.32 -0.86 -24.46
C LYS A 86 -3.93 0.42 -23.74
N ALA A 87 -3.03 0.36 -22.75
CA ALA A 87 -2.49 1.54 -22.09
C ALA A 87 -1.82 2.51 -23.09
N ALA A 88 -1.12 1.99 -24.08
CA ALA A 88 -0.50 2.79 -25.14
C ALA A 88 -1.52 3.62 -25.93
N ALA A 89 -2.75 3.13 -26.12
CA ALA A 89 -3.82 3.89 -26.79
C ALA A 89 -4.26 5.13 -25.99
N PHE A 90 -3.93 5.20 -24.70
CA PHE A 90 -4.14 6.37 -23.83
C PHE A 90 -2.86 7.19 -23.61
N GLY A 91 -1.85 7.02 -24.47
CA GLY A 91 -0.59 7.74 -24.39
C GLY A 91 0.43 7.19 -23.39
N MET A 92 0.16 6.05 -22.76
CA MET A 92 1.03 5.38 -21.79
C MET A 92 1.90 4.35 -22.53
N ASN A 93 2.89 4.83 -23.31
CA ASN A 93 3.69 3.98 -24.21
C ASN A 93 4.85 3.30 -23.50
N TYR A 94 5.48 4.01 -22.57
CA TYR A 94 6.64 3.56 -21.82
C TYR A 94 6.37 3.70 -20.34
N GLY A 95 6.85 2.77 -19.54
CA GLY A 95 6.67 2.86 -18.11
C GLY A 95 7.69 2.05 -17.31
N VAL A 96 7.70 2.35 -16.04
CA VAL A 96 8.47 1.65 -15.02
C VAL A 96 7.55 1.29 -13.87
N VAL A 97 7.74 0.12 -13.32
CA VAL A 97 7.16 -0.26 -12.04
C VAL A 97 8.26 -0.49 -11.02
N SER A 98 8.00 -0.07 -9.81
CA SER A 98 8.86 -0.33 -8.66
C SER A 98 8.05 -0.93 -7.53
N SER A 99 8.59 -1.94 -6.85
CA SER A 99 7.95 -2.58 -5.72
C SER A 99 8.91 -2.78 -4.56
N TYR A 100 8.41 -2.61 -3.35
CA TYR A 100 9.20 -2.72 -2.12
C TYR A 100 8.38 -3.33 -0.98
N GLY A 101 9.09 -3.92 -0.02
CA GLY A 101 8.53 -4.53 1.18
C GLY A 101 8.26 -6.04 1.05
N PRO A 102 7.89 -6.72 2.13
CA PRO A 102 7.57 -8.15 2.10
C PRO A 102 6.28 -8.41 1.33
N ILE A 103 6.10 -9.61 0.79
CA ILE A 103 4.87 -10.01 0.07
C ILE A 103 3.59 -9.79 0.90
N THR A 104 3.71 -9.82 2.21
CA THR A 104 2.61 -9.62 3.17
C THR A 104 2.23 -8.16 3.39
N SER A 105 3.02 -7.22 2.86
CA SER A 105 2.82 -5.78 2.94
C SER A 105 3.58 -5.10 1.80
N ARG A 106 3.31 -5.52 0.56
CA ARG A 106 3.97 -5.02 -0.64
C ARG A 106 3.48 -3.62 -0.98
N SER A 107 4.41 -2.71 -1.31
CA SER A 107 4.08 -1.43 -1.93
C SER A 107 4.54 -1.44 -3.38
N MET A 108 3.77 -0.83 -4.26
CA MET A 108 4.09 -0.70 -5.66
C MET A 108 3.84 0.71 -6.15
N VAL A 109 4.67 1.17 -7.07
CA VAL A 109 4.53 2.44 -7.78
C VAL A 109 4.73 2.18 -9.26
N GLY A 110 3.79 2.63 -10.08
CA GLY A 110 3.93 2.64 -11.53
C GLY A 110 3.96 4.06 -12.05
N ILE A 111 4.87 4.35 -12.97
CA ILE A 111 4.99 5.63 -13.67
C ILE A 111 4.96 5.40 -15.17
N CYS A 112 4.52 6.39 -15.95
CA CYS A 112 4.51 6.27 -17.40
C CYS A 112 4.75 7.59 -18.13
N ARG A 113 5.11 7.45 -19.41
CA ARG A 113 5.34 8.54 -20.37
C ARG A 113 5.04 8.07 -21.79
N SER A 114 4.96 9.02 -22.72
CA SER A 114 4.57 8.74 -24.12
C SER A 114 5.71 8.76 -25.12
N ASP A 115 6.88 9.32 -24.76
CA ASP A 115 7.91 9.77 -25.68
C ASP A 115 9.15 8.87 -25.75
N ARG A 116 9.59 8.26 -24.66
CA ARG A 116 10.80 7.42 -24.61
C ARG A 116 10.79 6.47 -23.42
N GLU A 117 11.71 5.51 -23.40
CA GLU A 117 12.02 4.73 -22.20
C GLU A 117 12.63 5.60 -21.08
N PHE A 118 12.43 5.18 -19.87
CA PHE A 118 13.04 5.78 -18.68
C PHE A 118 14.52 5.42 -18.60
N SER A 119 15.37 6.37 -18.20
CA SER A 119 16.79 6.12 -17.95
C SER A 119 17.01 5.34 -16.64
N ASP A 120 18.22 4.81 -16.48
CA ASP A 120 18.58 4.08 -15.24
C ASP A 120 18.56 5.00 -14.01
N GLU A 121 18.90 6.30 -14.18
CA GLU A 121 18.82 7.31 -13.11
C GLU A 121 17.35 7.58 -12.72
N GLU A 122 16.44 7.66 -13.69
CA GLU A 122 15.00 7.80 -13.43
C GLU A 122 14.45 6.57 -12.70
N MET A 123 14.90 5.37 -13.08
CA MET A 123 14.53 4.12 -12.39
C MET A 123 15.05 4.07 -10.96
N ALA A 124 16.31 4.45 -10.74
CA ALA A 124 16.90 4.50 -9.40
C ALA A 124 16.17 5.51 -8.51
N ARG A 125 15.80 6.66 -9.07
CA ARG A 125 15.00 7.67 -8.36
C ARG A 125 13.61 7.12 -7.98
N LEU A 126 12.93 6.42 -8.88
CA LEU A 126 11.64 5.77 -8.59
C LEU A 126 11.77 4.72 -7.48
N ALA A 127 12.84 3.93 -7.51
CA ALA A 127 13.12 2.92 -6.49
C ALA A 127 13.24 3.56 -5.10
N ASP A 128 14.00 4.66 -4.98
CA ASP A 128 14.16 5.40 -3.72
C ASP A 128 12.83 5.99 -3.24
N ILE A 129 12.07 6.64 -4.13
CA ILE A 129 10.73 7.18 -3.80
C ILE A 129 9.81 6.05 -3.30
N THR A 130 9.82 4.88 -3.94
CA THR A 130 8.98 3.73 -3.54
C THR A 130 9.33 3.25 -2.14
N VAL A 131 10.62 3.17 -1.80
CA VAL A 131 11.09 2.81 -0.45
C VAL A 131 10.62 3.85 0.56
N GLN A 132 10.81 5.14 0.27
CA GLN A 132 10.40 6.21 1.18
C GLN A 132 8.88 6.25 1.40
N LEU A 133 8.07 6.10 0.34
CA LEU A 133 6.62 5.99 0.44
C LEU A 133 6.20 4.81 1.31
N HIS A 134 6.81 3.64 1.12
CA HIS A 134 6.52 2.45 1.92
C HIS A 134 6.82 2.67 3.41
N ILE A 135 7.98 3.27 3.72
CA ILE A 135 8.40 3.49 5.11
C ILE A 135 7.50 4.53 5.80
N ARG A 136 7.17 5.63 5.11
CA ARG A 136 6.41 6.75 5.69
C ARG A 136 4.91 6.50 5.76
N ALA A 137 4.38 5.76 4.80
CA ALA A 137 2.98 5.36 4.80
C ALA A 137 2.70 4.13 5.69
N ARG A 138 3.70 3.65 6.42
CA ARG A 138 3.45 2.60 7.42
C ARG A 138 2.31 3.06 8.31
N PRO A 139 1.24 2.28 8.40
CA PRO A 139 0.26 2.51 9.44
C PRO A 139 1.05 2.52 10.74
N THR A 140 0.99 3.61 11.48
CA THR A 140 1.60 3.69 12.81
C THR A 140 0.85 2.73 13.72
N SER A 141 1.23 1.46 13.64
CA SER A 141 0.76 0.42 14.56
C SER A 141 1.68 0.42 15.79
N ASP A 142 1.89 1.61 16.38
CA ASP A 142 2.57 1.74 17.67
C ASP A 142 1.69 1.26 18.83
N LEU A 143 0.95 0.17 18.58
CA LEU A 143 0.26 -0.48 19.67
C LEU A 143 1.28 -1.07 20.64
N THR A 144 1.14 -0.74 21.89
CA THR A 144 1.90 -1.42 22.94
C THR A 144 1.45 -2.88 23.06
N LYS A 145 2.33 -3.73 23.59
CA LYS A 145 1.99 -5.13 23.88
C LYS A 145 0.67 -5.25 24.64
N ALA A 146 0.48 -4.40 25.65
CA ALA A 146 -0.73 -4.38 26.46
C ALA A 146 -2.02 -4.00 25.68
N GLN A 147 -1.90 -3.18 24.64
CA GLN A 147 -3.01 -2.83 23.74
C GLN A 147 -3.33 -3.98 22.77
N ILE A 148 -2.29 -4.67 22.28
CA ILE A 148 -2.45 -5.86 21.44
C ILE A 148 -3.14 -6.97 22.24
N GLU A 149 -2.68 -7.25 23.46
CA GLU A 149 -3.28 -8.25 24.34
C GLU A 149 -4.77 -7.95 24.62
N ALA A 150 -5.10 -6.67 24.84
CA ALA A 150 -6.50 -6.27 25.04
C ALA A 150 -7.37 -6.47 23.80
N LEU A 151 -6.86 -6.15 22.61
CA LEU A 151 -7.55 -6.41 21.35
C LEU A 151 -7.68 -7.92 21.08
N GLN A 152 -6.65 -8.71 21.40
CA GLN A 152 -6.67 -10.16 21.25
C GLN A 152 -7.79 -10.80 22.08
N CYS A 153 -7.96 -10.41 23.36
CA CYS A 153 -9.05 -10.91 24.19
C CYS A 153 -10.43 -10.66 23.54
N ILE A 154 -10.64 -9.48 22.95
CA ILE A 154 -11.90 -9.18 22.23
C ILE A 154 -12.01 -9.99 20.93
N ALA A 155 -10.91 -10.21 20.21
CA ALA A 155 -10.87 -11.04 19.02
C ALA A 155 -11.24 -12.51 19.31
N ASP A 156 -10.86 -12.98 20.49
CA ASP A 156 -11.18 -14.33 21.02
C ASP A 156 -12.63 -14.43 21.55
N GLY A 157 -13.38 -13.32 21.59
CA GLY A 157 -14.77 -13.28 22.02
C GLY A 157 -14.97 -13.06 23.54
N ASP A 158 -13.91 -12.73 24.27
CA ASP A 158 -14.00 -12.46 25.70
C ASP A 158 -14.86 -11.21 25.99
N ARG A 159 -15.74 -11.29 27.01
CA ARG A 159 -16.42 -10.10 27.56
C ARG A 159 -15.43 -9.27 28.37
N TYR A 160 -15.67 -7.97 28.48
CA TYR A 160 -14.74 -7.03 29.14
C TYR A 160 -14.33 -7.44 30.55
N THR A 161 -15.25 -7.96 31.33
CA THR A 161 -14.98 -8.43 32.71
C THR A 161 -14.05 -9.67 32.68
N ALA A 162 -14.32 -10.63 31.81
CA ALA A 162 -13.49 -11.84 31.66
C ALA A 162 -12.09 -11.49 31.10
N ALA A 163 -12.01 -10.63 30.09
CA ALA A 163 -10.76 -10.15 29.53
C ALA A 163 -9.91 -9.39 30.57
N ALA A 164 -10.52 -8.53 31.38
CA ALA A 164 -9.84 -7.83 32.43
C ALA A 164 -9.26 -8.78 33.49
N ALA A 165 -10.06 -9.78 33.94
CA ALA A 165 -9.63 -10.81 34.86
C ALA A 165 -8.47 -11.64 34.27
N LYS A 166 -8.55 -12.05 33.01
CA LYS A 166 -7.49 -12.80 32.26
C LYS A 166 -6.17 -12.02 32.22
N LEU A 167 -6.23 -10.71 32.08
CA LEU A 167 -5.06 -9.82 32.05
C LEU A 167 -4.61 -9.30 33.41
N GLY A 168 -5.29 -9.66 34.48
CA GLY A 168 -4.95 -9.23 35.86
C GLY A 168 -5.13 -7.72 36.09
N ILE A 169 -6.10 -7.07 35.43
CA ILE A 169 -6.36 -5.63 35.54
C ILE A 169 -7.82 -5.34 35.82
N SER A 170 -8.13 -4.10 36.23
CA SER A 170 -9.52 -3.66 36.40
C SER A 170 -10.22 -3.51 35.01
N GLU A 171 -11.55 -3.65 35.02
CA GLU A 171 -12.35 -3.44 33.80
C GLU A 171 -12.18 -2.01 33.22
N SER A 172 -12.03 -1.01 34.12
CA SER A 172 -11.75 0.37 33.68
C SER A 172 -10.40 0.50 32.96
N ALA A 173 -9.34 -0.15 33.48
CA ALA A 173 -8.03 -0.19 32.83
C ALA A 173 -8.09 -0.93 31.50
N PHE A 174 -8.87 -2.01 31.40
CA PHE A 174 -9.08 -2.73 30.14
C PHE A 174 -9.77 -1.85 29.10
N LYS A 175 -10.86 -1.14 29.47
CA LYS A 175 -11.56 -0.17 28.59
C LYS A 175 -10.64 0.96 28.12
N ALA A 176 -9.78 1.46 29.02
CA ALA A 176 -8.80 2.49 28.67
C ALA A 176 -7.77 1.99 27.64
N ARG A 177 -7.27 0.74 27.79
CA ARG A 177 -6.36 0.12 26.79
C ARG A 177 -7.03 -0.01 25.43
N LEU A 178 -8.29 -0.48 25.36
CA LEU A 178 -9.04 -0.58 24.09
C LEU A 178 -9.30 0.80 23.47
N THR A 179 -9.63 1.81 24.26
CA THR A 179 -9.84 3.18 23.78
C THR A 179 -8.55 3.73 23.18
N SER A 180 -7.43 3.57 23.87
CA SER A 180 -6.12 4.01 23.37
C SER A 180 -5.70 3.23 22.11
N ALA A 181 -5.98 1.91 22.06
CA ALA A 181 -5.73 1.11 20.85
C ALA A 181 -6.55 1.60 19.65
N ARG A 182 -7.86 1.92 19.88
CA ARG A 182 -8.71 2.49 18.84
C ARG A 182 -8.18 3.82 18.30
N GLN A 183 -7.76 4.72 19.21
CA GLN A 183 -7.19 6.01 18.84
C GLN A 183 -5.93 5.85 17.96
N ARG A 184 -5.00 4.98 18.38
CA ARG A 184 -3.77 4.70 17.64
C ARG A 184 -4.02 4.04 16.29
N LEU A 185 -5.05 3.23 16.16
CA LEU A 185 -5.48 2.63 14.91
C LEU A 185 -6.39 3.55 14.08
N GLU A 186 -6.69 4.76 14.57
CA GLU A 186 -7.64 5.68 13.94
C GLU A 186 -8.99 5.00 13.65
N ALA A 187 -9.45 4.16 14.58
CA ALA A 187 -10.68 3.39 14.48
C ALA A 187 -11.80 4.04 15.31
N ARG A 188 -12.98 4.17 14.71
CA ARG A 188 -14.18 4.72 15.38
C ARG A 188 -14.83 3.71 16.33
N THR A 189 -14.72 2.42 16.01
CA THR A 189 -15.32 1.33 16.77
C THR A 189 -14.29 0.25 17.14
N THR A 190 -14.60 -0.58 18.15
CA THR A 190 -13.74 -1.73 18.51
C THR A 190 -13.69 -2.75 17.36
N SER A 191 -14.81 -2.98 16.66
CA SER A 191 -14.86 -3.88 15.49
C SER A 191 -13.96 -3.38 14.37
N GLU A 192 -13.93 -2.08 14.12
CA GLU A 192 -13.02 -1.47 13.15
C GLU A 192 -11.55 -1.60 13.60
N ALA A 193 -11.28 -1.40 14.89
CA ALA A 193 -9.94 -1.59 15.45
C ALA A 193 -9.46 -3.04 15.31
N LEU A 194 -10.34 -4.02 15.55
CA LEU A 194 -10.04 -5.44 15.34
C LEU A 194 -9.75 -5.74 13.86
N ARG A 195 -10.56 -5.21 12.94
CA ARG A 195 -10.33 -5.35 11.50
C ARG A 195 -8.96 -4.79 11.12
N LYS A 196 -8.66 -3.55 11.51
CA LYS A 196 -7.36 -2.91 11.24
C LYS A 196 -6.20 -3.66 11.90
N ALA A 197 -6.35 -4.12 13.15
CA ALA A 197 -5.32 -4.89 13.83
C ALA A 197 -5.00 -6.20 13.11
N ARG A 198 -6.01 -6.90 12.57
CA ARG A 198 -5.81 -8.09 11.73
C ARG A 198 -5.16 -7.75 10.39
N GLU A 199 -5.61 -6.68 9.73
CA GLU A 199 -5.01 -6.18 8.49
C GLU A 199 -3.53 -5.82 8.69
N TYR A 200 -3.17 -5.29 9.85
CA TYR A 200 -1.79 -4.95 10.22
C TYR A 200 -1.03 -6.13 10.83
N ARG A 201 -1.64 -7.32 10.92
CA ARG A 201 -1.07 -8.54 11.51
C ARG A 201 -0.54 -8.32 12.93
N LEU A 202 -1.28 -7.58 13.71
CA LEU A 202 -1.01 -7.36 15.12
C LEU A 202 -1.74 -8.40 15.99
N LEU A 203 -2.73 -9.08 15.39
CA LEU A 203 -3.50 -10.18 15.96
C LEU A 203 -3.39 -11.39 15.06
#